data_beae9226a50d1f04f7fbadf424912675
#
_entry.id   beae9226a50d1f04f7fbadf424912675
#
_cell.length_a   1.000
_cell.length_b   1.000
_cell.length_c   1.000
_cell.angle_alpha   90.00
_cell.angle_beta   90.00
_cell.angle_gamma   90.00
#
_symmetry.space_group_name_H-M   'P 1'
#
loop_
_entity.id
_entity.type
_entity.pdbx_description
1 polymer ?
#
loop_
_entity_poly.entity_id
_entity_poly.type
_entity_poly.pdbx_seq_one_letter_code
_entity_poly.pdbx_strand_id
1 'polypeptide(L)'
;MTQLTHKAVFAAVVLGLGASAVGAQETLRSMAEERGKYIGAILNSEWFRGQLPAEYEQIHKTEFNVVVAENEMKFDATEPSQGNFSFGNGDKMVNYAKQNNMRARGHALAWHSQVPNWVNSHRNKQELLGILKNHIDKTVGHFKGKIDEWDVVNEAVNDNSTHGWRSQGSVWFETIGAEFLDSAFVWAHAADPDAELCYNDYAIEQGIAPGSKAGFVLDQVKRWVKDGIPITCVGSQTHVEDVTTAPEFKGAPDSLRHFAQELAKLGIKLNITELDVGIKSGRNVGAEELARQGQVYRQFMDVFLEEPNMGVYLIWGISDKWSWLGQLNRQKGLIYDENLKKKPAYDSIVASFKAHPPETVKSPYKESFVPDSTKNDSTATPTDSTQKADSTKTTDSTKTTDSTKTTTPGDSTQVAVTPGDSSKVTAPADSTKVGDDTPIMARRANVPLAMNLVGRTLSVNARGASIEVFNLQGRPVFSGKAVDGSVSLASMNSGLYVVRVKSGSSSLVRRIVLK
;
A
#
# COMPACT_ATOMS: atom_id res chain seq x y z
N MET A 1 -16.02 -64.44 -70.06
CA MET A 1 -16.78 -63.86 -68.93
C MET A 1 -15.80 -63.34 -67.94
N THR A 2 -15.52 -62.05 -68.00
CA THR A 2 -14.56 -61.43 -67.13
C THR A 2 -15.18 -60.12 -66.67
N GLN A 3 -15.51 -60.04 -65.36
CA GLN A 3 -16.08 -58.86 -64.74
C GLN A 3 -14.95 -57.85 -64.40
N LEU A 4 -15.06 -56.65 -64.96
CA LEU A 4 -14.28 -55.50 -64.56
C LEU A 4 -14.98 -54.78 -63.39
N THR A 5 -14.31 -54.73 -62.24
CA THR A 5 -14.74 -53.93 -61.10
C THR A 5 -14.08 -52.57 -61.20
N HIS A 6 -14.91 -51.52 -61.35
CA HIS A 6 -14.45 -50.10 -61.26
C HIS A 6 -14.32 -49.68 -59.82
N LYS A 7 -13.11 -49.28 -59.40
CA LYS A 7 -12.89 -48.57 -58.13
C LYS A 7 -12.99 -47.08 -58.41
N ALA A 8 -14.02 -46.44 -57.85
CA ALA A 8 -14.16 -45.01 -57.84
C ALA A 8 -13.26 -44.46 -56.75
N VAL A 9 -12.32 -43.59 -57.12
CA VAL A 9 -11.48 -42.81 -56.16
C VAL A 9 -12.20 -41.50 -55.88
N PHE A 10 -12.71 -41.32 -54.66
CA PHE A 10 -13.18 -40.02 -54.16
C PHE A 10 -11.99 -39.20 -53.71
N ALA A 11 -11.65 -38.15 -54.44
CA ALA A 11 -10.72 -37.11 -53.99
C ALA A 11 -11.49 -36.13 -53.10
N ALA A 12 -11.25 -36.17 -51.79
CA ALA A 12 -11.75 -35.16 -50.87
C ALA A 12 -10.90 -33.88 -51.01
N VAL A 13 -11.49 -32.85 -51.60
CA VAL A 13 -10.92 -31.50 -51.58
C VAL A 13 -11.19 -30.90 -50.19
N VAL A 14 -10.18 -30.88 -49.34
CA VAL A 14 -10.21 -30.12 -48.08
C VAL A 14 -9.99 -28.65 -48.43
N LEU A 15 -11.09 -27.89 -48.50
CA LEU A 15 -11.06 -26.44 -48.49
C LEU A 15 -10.64 -25.99 -47.08
N GLY A 16 -9.35 -25.71 -46.90
CA GLY A 16 -8.85 -25.03 -45.73
C GLY A 16 -9.40 -23.59 -45.70
N LEU A 17 -10.45 -23.37 -44.92
CA LEU A 17 -10.84 -22.04 -44.48
C LEU A 17 -9.71 -21.51 -43.58
N GLY A 18 -8.78 -20.83 -44.19
CA GLY A 18 -7.84 -19.96 -43.46
C GLY A 18 -8.65 -18.87 -42.79
N ALA A 19 -9.06 -19.06 -41.55
CA ALA A 19 -9.45 -17.97 -40.70
C ALA A 19 -8.20 -17.09 -40.56
N SER A 20 -8.15 -15.98 -41.31
CA SER A 20 -7.26 -14.90 -41.05
C SER A 20 -7.58 -14.44 -39.61
N ALA A 21 -6.74 -14.82 -38.66
CA ALA A 21 -6.77 -14.21 -37.37
C ALA A 21 -6.58 -12.71 -37.65
N VAL A 22 -7.66 -11.95 -37.52
CA VAL A 22 -7.55 -10.47 -37.39
C VAL A 22 -6.66 -10.29 -36.21
N GLY A 23 -5.40 -9.94 -36.44
CA GLY A 23 -4.42 -9.74 -35.36
C GLY A 23 -5.05 -8.80 -34.34
N ALA A 24 -5.21 -9.26 -33.10
CA ALA A 24 -5.66 -8.41 -32.02
C ALA A 24 -4.76 -7.17 -32.03
N GLN A 25 -5.36 -6.00 -32.04
CA GLN A 25 -4.61 -4.74 -32.05
C GLN A 25 -3.69 -4.71 -30.82
N GLU A 26 -2.39 -4.59 -31.03
CA GLU A 26 -1.42 -4.43 -29.93
C GLU A 26 -1.78 -3.20 -29.10
N THR A 27 -2.00 -3.41 -27.78
CA THR A 27 -2.28 -2.37 -26.80
C THR A 27 -1.19 -2.37 -25.72
N LEU A 28 -1.05 -1.30 -24.96
CA LEU A 28 -0.12 -1.29 -23.82
C LEU A 28 -0.44 -2.44 -22.86
N ARG A 29 -1.73 -2.69 -22.65
CA ARG A 29 -2.23 -3.78 -21.82
C ARG A 29 -1.75 -5.15 -22.33
N SER A 30 -2.01 -5.48 -23.60
CA SER A 30 -1.63 -6.79 -24.15
C SER A 30 -0.11 -7.00 -24.10
N MET A 31 0.67 -5.95 -24.42
CA MET A 31 2.14 -6.00 -24.34
C MET A 31 2.65 -6.23 -22.92
N ALA A 32 2.01 -5.63 -21.91
CA ALA A 32 2.36 -5.85 -20.51
C ALA A 32 1.99 -7.26 -20.04
N GLU A 33 0.77 -7.74 -20.38
CA GLU A 33 0.26 -9.06 -20.02
C GLU A 33 1.15 -10.19 -20.56
N GLU A 34 1.60 -10.10 -21.82
CA GLU A 34 2.54 -11.05 -22.42
C GLU A 34 3.86 -11.17 -21.63
N ARG A 35 4.23 -10.14 -20.90
CA ARG A 35 5.44 -10.06 -20.07
C ARG A 35 5.18 -10.37 -18.59
N GLY A 36 3.92 -10.66 -18.24
CA GLY A 36 3.51 -10.88 -16.86
C GLY A 36 3.60 -9.61 -16.00
N LYS A 37 3.44 -8.44 -16.61
CA LYS A 37 3.55 -7.12 -15.96
C LYS A 37 2.20 -6.38 -15.98
N TYR A 38 2.07 -5.40 -15.10
CA TYR A 38 0.89 -4.53 -15.06
C TYR A 38 1.24 -3.11 -15.51
N ILE A 39 0.41 -2.57 -16.41
CA ILE A 39 0.45 -1.16 -16.80
C ILE A 39 -0.90 -0.53 -16.47
N GLY A 40 -0.91 0.67 -15.87
CA GLY A 40 -2.13 1.26 -15.39
C GLY A 40 -2.23 2.76 -15.48
N ALA A 41 -3.43 3.23 -15.19
CA ALA A 41 -3.72 4.64 -14.99
C ALA A 41 -4.76 4.84 -13.89
N ILE A 42 -4.82 6.07 -13.33
CA ILE A 42 -5.89 6.44 -12.40
C ILE A 42 -7.26 6.42 -13.08
N LEU A 43 -8.31 6.11 -12.30
CA LEU A 43 -9.64 6.61 -12.57
C LEU A 43 -9.74 8.04 -12.02
N ASN A 44 -9.83 9.00 -12.93
CA ASN A 44 -9.94 10.40 -12.59
C ASN A 44 -11.25 10.70 -11.84
N SER A 45 -11.25 11.68 -10.95
CA SER A 45 -12.43 12.05 -10.15
C SER A 45 -13.67 12.38 -11.00
N GLU A 46 -13.50 12.90 -12.21
CA GLU A 46 -14.60 13.18 -13.13
C GLU A 46 -15.31 11.90 -13.64
N TRP A 47 -14.59 10.75 -13.68
CA TRP A 47 -15.20 9.47 -14.00
C TRP A 47 -16.25 9.08 -12.96
N PHE A 48 -15.93 9.24 -11.67
CA PHE A 48 -16.87 8.92 -10.57
C PHE A 48 -18.12 9.80 -10.59
N ARG A 49 -18.02 11.00 -11.18
CA ARG A 49 -19.13 11.95 -11.38
C ARG A 49 -19.90 11.71 -12.68
N GLY A 50 -19.44 10.80 -13.55
CA GLY A 50 -20.04 10.55 -14.87
C GLY A 50 -19.81 11.70 -15.87
N GLN A 51 -18.70 12.45 -15.73
CA GLN A 51 -18.42 13.65 -16.54
C GLN A 51 -17.36 13.41 -17.61
N LEU A 52 -16.78 12.21 -17.69
CA LEU A 52 -15.84 11.86 -18.75
C LEU A 52 -16.54 11.32 -19.98
N PRO A 53 -16.00 11.58 -21.19
CA PRO A 53 -16.52 10.98 -22.41
C PRO A 53 -16.31 9.45 -22.40
N ALA A 54 -17.19 8.71 -23.07
CA ALA A 54 -17.10 7.27 -23.18
C ALA A 54 -15.77 6.78 -23.80
N GLU A 55 -15.16 7.58 -24.67
CA GLU A 55 -13.86 7.30 -25.28
C GLU A 55 -12.74 7.22 -24.22
N TYR A 56 -12.78 8.05 -23.17
CA TYR A 56 -11.82 7.99 -22.06
C TYR A 56 -11.87 6.63 -21.35
N GLU A 57 -13.07 6.18 -20.99
CA GLU A 57 -13.25 4.87 -20.37
C GLU A 57 -12.85 3.74 -21.30
N GLN A 58 -13.15 3.87 -22.60
CA GLN A 58 -12.75 2.89 -23.61
C GLN A 58 -11.21 2.78 -23.69
N ILE A 59 -10.49 3.88 -23.70
CA ILE A 59 -9.02 3.90 -23.65
C ILE A 59 -8.54 3.22 -22.36
N HIS A 60 -9.11 3.60 -21.19
CA HIS A 60 -8.68 3.06 -19.92
C HIS A 60 -8.76 1.52 -19.89
N LYS A 61 -9.88 0.94 -20.25
CA LYS A 61 -10.08 -0.52 -20.21
C LYS A 61 -9.34 -1.30 -21.31
N THR A 62 -8.99 -0.62 -22.41
CA THR A 62 -8.27 -1.26 -23.53
C THR A 62 -6.76 -1.23 -23.35
N GLU A 63 -6.23 -0.13 -22.81
CA GLU A 63 -4.79 0.10 -22.74
C GLU A 63 -4.18 -0.29 -21.38
N PHE A 64 -5.01 -0.53 -20.34
CA PHE A 64 -4.52 -0.75 -18.97
C PHE A 64 -5.12 -2.01 -18.33
N ASN A 65 -4.35 -2.61 -17.41
CA ASN A 65 -4.74 -3.78 -16.62
C ASN A 65 -4.53 -3.59 -15.10
N VAL A 66 -4.25 -2.37 -14.65
CA VAL A 66 -4.28 -1.98 -13.24
C VAL A 66 -4.93 -0.60 -13.09
N VAL A 67 -5.67 -0.41 -12.01
CA VAL A 67 -6.43 0.80 -11.73
C VAL A 67 -6.28 1.25 -10.28
N VAL A 68 -6.30 2.56 -10.06
CA VAL A 68 -6.36 3.22 -8.75
C VAL A 68 -7.29 4.42 -8.84
N ALA A 69 -8.02 4.75 -7.77
CA ALA A 69 -8.81 5.99 -7.71
C ALA A 69 -7.89 7.20 -7.42
N GLU A 70 -8.10 8.30 -8.14
CA GLU A 70 -7.30 9.52 -7.96
C GLU A 70 -7.44 10.10 -6.54
N ASN A 71 -8.67 10.20 -6.02
CA ASN A 71 -8.98 10.80 -4.72
C ASN A 71 -9.96 9.98 -3.86
N GLU A 72 -10.80 9.16 -4.46
CA GLU A 72 -12.03 8.64 -3.87
C GLU A 72 -11.80 7.52 -2.85
N MET A 73 -10.56 7.10 -2.64
CA MET A 73 -10.18 6.13 -1.61
C MET A 73 -9.23 6.71 -0.55
N LYS A 74 -8.96 8.02 -0.57
CA LYS A 74 -8.18 8.71 0.45
C LYS A 74 -9.00 8.86 1.74
N PHE A 75 -8.33 9.16 2.85
CA PHE A 75 -8.96 9.15 4.17
C PHE A 75 -10.21 10.03 4.27
N ASP A 76 -10.12 11.27 3.78
CA ASP A 76 -11.24 12.22 3.82
C ASP A 76 -12.44 11.80 2.97
N ALA A 77 -12.20 11.05 1.90
CA ALA A 77 -13.27 10.51 1.05
C ALA A 77 -13.92 9.25 1.64
N THR A 78 -13.13 8.41 2.33
CA THR A 78 -13.61 7.13 2.87
C THR A 78 -14.18 7.24 4.29
N GLU A 79 -13.70 8.20 5.10
CA GLU A 79 -14.23 8.48 6.45
C GLU A 79 -14.36 10.01 6.69
N PRO A 80 -15.30 10.69 6.02
CA PRO A 80 -15.44 12.15 6.09
C PRO A 80 -15.78 12.68 7.48
N SER A 81 -16.38 11.87 8.33
CA SER A 81 -16.60 12.14 9.75
C SER A 81 -16.39 10.86 10.57
N GLN A 82 -16.02 11.01 11.83
CA GLN A 82 -15.60 9.91 12.69
C GLN A 82 -16.62 8.77 12.74
N GLY A 83 -16.19 7.58 12.35
CA GLY A 83 -17.03 6.38 12.34
C GLY A 83 -18.06 6.30 11.21
N ASN A 84 -18.14 7.32 10.37
CA ASN A 84 -19.05 7.36 9.23
C ASN A 84 -18.28 7.07 7.93
N PHE A 85 -18.33 5.82 7.51
CA PHE A 85 -17.61 5.34 6.34
C PHE A 85 -18.41 5.46 5.05
N SER A 86 -17.75 5.90 3.96
CA SER A 86 -18.31 6.09 2.63
C SER A 86 -17.48 5.32 1.59
N PHE A 87 -17.85 4.08 1.33
CA PHE A 87 -17.11 3.21 0.41
C PHE A 87 -17.68 3.16 -1.01
N GLY A 88 -18.78 3.86 -1.29
CA GLY A 88 -19.51 3.72 -2.55
C GLY A 88 -18.68 4.00 -3.81
N ASN A 89 -17.75 4.96 -3.79
CA ASN A 89 -16.85 5.21 -4.91
C ASN A 89 -15.73 4.15 -5.00
N GLY A 90 -15.16 3.71 -3.89
CA GLY A 90 -14.26 2.58 -3.87
C GLY A 90 -14.91 1.31 -4.41
N ASP A 91 -16.17 1.02 -4.04
CA ASP A 91 -16.93 -0.10 -4.58
C ASP A 91 -17.15 0.02 -6.11
N LYS A 92 -17.40 1.25 -6.63
CA LYS A 92 -17.45 1.45 -8.09
C LYS A 92 -16.13 1.09 -8.76
N MET A 93 -15.00 1.52 -8.18
CA MET A 93 -13.67 1.21 -8.73
C MET A 93 -13.37 -0.28 -8.73
N VAL A 94 -13.55 -0.99 -7.61
CA VAL A 94 -13.27 -2.43 -7.56
C VAL A 94 -14.20 -3.25 -8.45
N ASN A 95 -15.46 -2.82 -8.60
CA ASN A 95 -16.39 -3.43 -9.56
C ASN A 95 -15.94 -3.18 -11.00
N TYR A 96 -15.48 -1.98 -11.33
CA TYR A 96 -14.90 -1.66 -12.62
C TYR A 96 -13.65 -2.51 -12.91
N ALA A 97 -12.75 -2.62 -11.93
CA ALA A 97 -11.56 -3.47 -12.03
C ALA A 97 -11.93 -4.93 -12.33
N LYS A 98 -12.86 -5.48 -11.55
CA LYS A 98 -13.35 -6.86 -11.71
C LYS A 98 -13.99 -7.10 -13.09
N GLN A 99 -14.86 -6.19 -13.53
CA GLN A 99 -15.55 -6.30 -14.82
C GLN A 99 -14.60 -6.26 -16.03
N ASN A 100 -13.44 -5.62 -15.86
CA ASN A 100 -12.45 -5.44 -16.92
C ASN A 100 -11.18 -6.29 -16.71
N ASN A 101 -11.18 -7.24 -15.79
CA ASN A 101 -10.02 -8.08 -15.44
C ASN A 101 -8.77 -7.23 -15.15
N MET A 102 -8.91 -6.23 -14.29
CA MET A 102 -7.83 -5.35 -13.85
C MET A 102 -7.45 -5.65 -12.41
N ARG A 103 -6.17 -5.50 -12.10
CA ARG A 103 -5.66 -5.39 -10.73
C ARG A 103 -6.12 -4.06 -10.13
N ALA A 104 -6.50 -4.05 -8.87
CA ALA A 104 -6.94 -2.84 -8.16
C ALA A 104 -5.93 -2.44 -7.09
N ARG A 105 -5.58 -1.14 -7.03
CA ARG A 105 -4.77 -0.54 -5.96
C ARG A 105 -5.61 0.37 -5.10
N GLY A 106 -5.40 0.33 -3.79
CA GLY A 106 -6.01 1.23 -2.81
C GLY A 106 -5.02 2.34 -2.41
N HIS A 107 -5.44 3.61 -2.53
CA HIS A 107 -4.59 4.77 -2.26
C HIS A 107 -5.38 5.84 -1.48
N ALA A 108 -4.99 6.20 -0.28
CA ALA A 108 -3.99 5.66 0.62
C ALA A 108 -4.55 5.57 2.05
N LEU A 109 -4.05 4.66 2.89
CA LEU A 109 -4.61 4.45 4.23
C LEU A 109 -4.12 5.50 5.24
N ALA A 110 -2.84 5.86 5.21
CA ALA A 110 -2.25 6.87 6.09
C ALA A 110 -1.40 7.85 5.29
N TRP A 111 -1.83 9.09 5.23
CA TRP A 111 -1.15 10.18 4.55
C TRP A 111 -1.24 11.46 5.39
N HIS A 112 -0.29 12.38 5.26
CA HIS A 112 -0.31 13.66 5.97
C HIS A 112 -1.28 14.68 5.35
N SER A 113 -1.66 14.48 4.08
CA SER A 113 -2.60 15.31 3.33
C SER A 113 -3.96 14.62 3.18
N GLN A 114 -4.99 15.36 2.79
CA GLN A 114 -6.38 14.89 2.64
C GLN A 114 -6.86 14.10 3.88
N VAL A 115 -6.48 14.60 5.06
CA VAL A 115 -6.95 14.12 6.37
C VAL A 115 -8.08 15.02 6.83
N PRO A 116 -9.24 14.47 7.25
CA PRO A 116 -10.36 15.28 7.69
C PRO A 116 -10.02 16.16 8.90
N ASN A 117 -10.64 17.33 9.00
CA ASN A 117 -10.40 18.26 10.12
C ASN A 117 -10.66 17.63 11.48
N TRP A 118 -11.61 16.70 11.59
CA TRP A 118 -11.91 16.02 12.83
C TRP A 118 -10.72 15.16 13.29
N VAL A 119 -9.97 14.51 12.39
CA VAL A 119 -8.72 13.79 12.70
C VAL A 119 -7.63 14.78 13.08
N ASN A 120 -7.46 15.86 12.29
CA ASN A 120 -6.42 16.87 12.51
C ASN A 120 -6.56 17.63 13.83
N SER A 121 -7.71 17.57 14.50
CA SER A 121 -7.92 18.19 15.81
C SER A 121 -7.45 17.35 17.00
N HIS A 122 -7.23 16.04 16.82
CA HIS A 122 -6.79 15.15 17.88
C HIS A 122 -5.31 15.36 18.23
N ARG A 123 -5.02 15.43 19.54
CA ARG A 123 -3.66 15.56 20.07
C ARG A 123 -3.34 14.51 21.14
N ASN A 124 -4.25 13.59 21.38
CA ASN A 124 -4.02 12.44 22.25
C ASN A 124 -3.51 11.26 21.41
N LYS A 125 -2.32 10.79 21.74
CA LYS A 125 -1.66 9.68 21.02
C LYS A 125 -2.51 8.41 20.97
N GLN A 126 -3.10 8.01 22.09
CA GLN A 126 -3.84 6.76 22.21
C GLN A 126 -5.16 6.81 21.41
N GLU A 127 -5.83 7.96 21.46
CA GLU A 127 -7.03 8.20 20.66
C GLU A 127 -6.72 8.17 19.16
N LEU A 128 -5.66 8.87 18.74
CA LEU A 128 -5.30 8.94 17.33
C LEU A 128 -4.80 7.59 16.78
N LEU A 129 -4.10 6.78 17.59
CA LEU A 129 -3.79 5.40 17.25
C LEU A 129 -5.07 4.56 17.07
N GLY A 130 -6.06 4.77 17.94
CA GLY A 130 -7.37 4.10 17.85
C GLY A 130 -8.13 4.50 16.58
N ILE A 131 -8.12 5.77 16.22
CA ILE A 131 -8.72 6.30 14.98
C ILE A 131 -8.07 5.68 13.76
N LEU A 132 -6.75 5.74 13.65
CA LEU A 132 -6.02 5.18 12.50
C LEU A 132 -6.25 3.66 12.38
N LYS A 133 -6.22 2.96 13.51
CA LYS A 133 -6.51 1.52 13.52
C LYS A 133 -7.91 1.21 13.02
N ASN A 134 -8.92 1.91 13.54
CA ASN A 134 -10.30 1.72 13.12
C ASN A 134 -10.50 2.01 11.63
N HIS A 135 -9.87 3.10 11.14
CA HIS A 135 -9.89 3.45 9.73
C HIS A 135 -9.32 2.33 8.85
N ILE A 136 -8.14 1.82 9.20
CA ILE A 136 -7.48 0.72 8.46
C ILE A 136 -8.30 -0.55 8.53
N ASP A 137 -8.74 -0.97 9.73
CA ASP A 137 -9.54 -2.18 9.92
C ASP A 137 -10.83 -2.16 9.09
N LYS A 138 -11.52 -1.01 9.05
CA LYS A 138 -12.79 -0.85 8.33
C LYS A 138 -12.57 -0.75 6.83
N THR A 139 -11.59 0.04 6.39
CA THR A 139 -11.34 0.27 4.96
C THR A 139 -10.77 -0.98 4.31
N VAL A 140 -9.68 -1.51 4.83
CA VAL A 140 -9.07 -2.75 4.27
C VAL A 140 -10.03 -3.93 4.41
N GLY A 141 -10.72 -4.06 5.56
CA GLY A 141 -11.68 -5.13 5.78
C GLY A 141 -12.87 -5.10 4.80
N HIS A 142 -13.37 -3.90 4.44
CA HIS A 142 -14.44 -3.75 3.43
C HIS A 142 -13.99 -4.21 2.04
N PHE A 143 -12.75 -3.92 1.68
CA PHE A 143 -12.18 -4.26 0.37
C PHE A 143 -11.38 -5.55 0.37
N LYS A 144 -11.42 -6.35 1.43
CA LYS A 144 -10.69 -7.61 1.54
C LYS A 144 -10.93 -8.52 0.33
N GLY A 145 -9.83 -8.96 -0.30
CA GLY A 145 -9.86 -9.80 -1.50
C GLY A 145 -10.37 -9.12 -2.77
N LYS A 146 -10.54 -7.77 -2.75
CA LYS A 146 -10.94 -6.95 -3.90
C LYS A 146 -9.87 -5.93 -4.29
N ILE A 147 -9.01 -5.56 -3.37
CA ILE A 147 -7.83 -4.70 -3.59
C ILE A 147 -6.60 -5.58 -3.48
N ASP A 148 -5.79 -5.58 -4.52
CA ASP A 148 -4.60 -6.42 -4.61
C ASP A 148 -3.38 -5.80 -3.93
N GLU A 149 -3.35 -4.46 -3.82
CA GLU A 149 -2.20 -3.69 -3.34
C GLU A 149 -2.66 -2.40 -2.67
N TRP A 150 -2.15 -2.10 -1.46
CA TRP A 150 -2.45 -0.88 -0.72
C TRP A 150 -1.22 0.01 -0.55
N ASP A 151 -1.36 1.29 -0.81
CA ASP A 151 -0.47 2.30 -0.26
C ASP A 151 -0.84 2.50 1.21
N VAL A 152 -0.17 1.74 2.08
CA VAL A 152 -0.46 1.75 3.53
C VAL A 152 -0.04 3.05 4.16
N VAL A 153 1.13 3.53 3.79
CA VAL A 153 1.66 4.84 4.21
C VAL A 153 2.16 5.58 2.99
N ASN A 154 1.67 6.81 2.83
CA ASN A 154 2.03 7.70 1.75
C ASN A 154 2.82 8.91 2.27
N GLU A 155 3.97 9.23 1.64
CA GLU A 155 4.75 10.46 1.80
C GLU A 155 5.14 10.81 3.24
N ALA A 156 5.61 9.83 3.99
CA ALA A 156 5.98 10.06 5.38
C ALA A 156 7.39 10.65 5.57
N VAL A 157 8.22 10.71 4.50
CA VAL A 157 9.53 11.35 4.54
C VAL A 157 9.41 12.84 4.22
N ASN A 158 10.13 13.68 4.97
CA ASN A 158 10.17 15.12 4.72
C ASN A 158 11.04 15.48 3.49
N ASP A 159 10.88 16.73 3.04
CA ASP A 159 11.57 17.25 1.85
C ASP A 159 12.78 18.13 2.19
N ASN A 160 13.19 18.17 3.44
CA ASN A 160 14.39 18.93 3.81
C ASN A 160 15.67 18.14 3.47
N SER A 161 16.79 18.84 3.40
CA SER A 161 18.07 18.27 2.97
C SER A 161 18.64 17.16 3.86
N THR A 162 18.08 16.95 5.04
CA THR A 162 18.51 15.91 5.98
C THR A 162 17.66 14.65 5.94
N HIS A 163 16.66 14.62 5.11
CA HIS A 163 15.63 13.60 4.97
C HIS A 163 15.44 12.72 6.22
N GLY A 164 14.27 12.79 6.77
CA GLY A 164 13.84 12.03 7.93
C GLY A 164 12.33 11.92 7.89
N TRP A 165 11.71 11.38 8.91
CA TRP A 165 10.26 11.37 8.96
C TRP A 165 9.69 12.80 8.96
N ARG A 166 8.55 12.99 8.31
CA ARG A 166 7.80 14.25 8.25
C ARG A 166 7.27 14.61 9.65
N SER A 167 8.11 15.31 10.41
CA SER A 167 7.82 15.69 11.80
C SER A 167 6.96 16.95 11.92
N GLN A 168 6.65 17.62 10.82
CA GLN A 168 5.80 18.81 10.77
C GLN A 168 4.79 18.67 9.65
N GLY A 169 3.55 19.10 9.89
CA GLY A 169 2.45 19.00 8.94
C GLY A 169 1.86 17.59 8.78
N SER A 170 2.22 16.66 9.69
CA SER A 170 1.63 15.33 9.77
C SER A 170 1.07 15.10 11.17
N VAL A 171 -0.25 15.14 11.31
CA VAL A 171 -0.92 14.87 12.59
C VAL A 171 -0.49 13.50 13.17
N TRP A 172 -0.27 12.54 12.30
CA TRP A 172 0.16 11.20 12.67
C TRP A 172 1.53 11.22 13.37
N PHE A 173 2.51 11.86 12.74
CA PHE A 173 3.86 11.91 13.32
C PHE A 173 3.94 12.87 14.52
N GLU A 174 3.35 14.05 14.43
CA GLU A 174 3.35 15.05 15.50
C GLU A 174 2.75 14.52 16.80
N THR A 175 1.72 13.69 16.69
CA THR A 175 0.97 13.20 17.86
C THR A 175 1.40 11.79 18.27
N ILE A 176 1.67 10.91 17.32
CA ILE A 176 1.99 9.49 17.60
C ILE A 176 3.51 9.25 17.58
N GLY A 177 4.25 9.92 16.68
CA GLY A 177 5.64 9.60 16.35
C GLY A 177 5.72 8.44 15.37
N ALA A 178 6.93 7.97 15.04
CA ALA A 178 7.17 6.92 14.02
C ALA A 178 6.44 5.59 14.25
N GLU A 179 5.86 5.36 15.40
CA GLU A 179 5.11 4.15 15.75
C GLU A 179 3.89 3.95 14.85
N PHE A 180 3.29 5.01 14.30
CA PHE A 180 2.12 4.88 13.43
C PHE A 180 2.44 4.12 12.14
N LEU A 181 3.66 4.28 11.62
CA LEU A 181 4.14 3.61 10.40
C LEU A 181 4.10 2.10 10.55
N ASP A 182 4.78 1.59 11.56
CA ASP A 182 4.86 0.16 11.83
C ASP A 182 3.47 -0.43 12.14
N SER A 183 2.68 0.33 12.91
CA SER A 183 1.33 -0.06 13.29
C SER A 183 0.39 -0.14 12.09
N ALA A 184 0.46 0.81 11.15
CA ALA A 184 -0.37 0.82 9.95
C ALA A 184 -0.17 -0.44 9.10
N PHE A 185 1.09 -0.84 8.84
CA PHE A 185 1.39 -2.07 8.12
C PHE A 185 0.88 -3.32 8.84
N VAL A 186 1.06 -3.40 10.15
CA VAL A 186 0.58 -4.54 10.95
C VAL A 186 -0.95 -4.65 10.91
N TRP A 187 -1.65 -3.53 11.00
CA TRP A 187 -3.12 -3.54 10.97
C TRP A 187 -3.67 -3.82 9.58
N ALA A 188 -3.07 -3.26 8.53
CA ALA A 188 -3.45 -3.54 7.14
C ALA A 188 -3.30 -5.03 6.82
N HIS A 189 -2.15 -5.64 7.17
CA HIS A 189 -1.93 -7.08 7.01
C HIS A 189 -2.91 -7.94 7.83
N ALA A 190 -3.26 -7.51 9.04
CA ALA A 190 -4.23 -8.24 9.85
C ALA A 190 -5.64 -8.19 9.26
N ALA A 191 -6.00 -7.08 8.60
CA ALA A 191 -7.30 -6.91 7.95
C ALA A 191 -7.39 -7.71 6.63
N ASP A 192 -6.34 -7.66 5.81
CA ASP A 192 -6.21 -8.46 4.59
C ASP A 192 -4.77 -9.00 4.45
N PRO A 193 -4.52 -10.26 4.80
CA PRO A 193 -3.18 -10.85 4.73
C PRO A 193 -2.71 -11.18 3.31
N ASP A 194 -3.61 -11.18 2.33
CA ASP A 194 -3.31 -11.54 0.95
C ASP A 194 -2.96 -10.30 0.09
N ALA A 195 -3.32 -9.10 0.54
CA ALA A 195 -3.00 -7.86 -0.15
C ALA A 195 -1.51 -7.49 -0.03
N GLU A 196 -0.95 -6.95 -1.09
CA GLU A 196 0.38 -6.35 -1.05
C GLU A 196 0.33 -5.01 -0.32
N LEU A 197 1.38 -4.73 0.48
CA LEU A 197 1.43 -3.56 1.36
C LEU A 197 2.63 -2.70 1.01
N CYS A 198 2.38 -1.50 0.47
CA CYS A 198 3.39 -0.59 -0.03
C CYS A 198 3.59 0.62 0.89
N TYR A 199 4.83 1.06 0.97
CA TYR A 199 5.20 2.43 1.31
C TYR A 199 5.33 3.21 0.00
N ASN A 200 4.62 4.33 -0.16
CA ASN A 200 4.59 5.12 -1.40
C ASN A 200 5.13 6.53 -1.17
N ASP A 201 6.05 7.00 -2.03
CA ASP A 201 6.62 8.36 -1.90
C ASP A 201 7.12 8.90 -3.25
N TYR A 202 7.23 10.22 -3.35
CA TYR A 202 7.80 10.92 -4.50
C TYR A 202 9.29 11.24 -4.30
N ALA A 203 9.97 11.57 -5.39
CA ALA A 203 11.39 11.93 -5.42
C ALA A 203 12.34 10.86 -4.86
N ILE A 204 11.91 9.58 -4.87
CA ILE A 204 12.74 8.44 -4.47
C ILE A 204 13.36 7.71 -5.66
N GLU A 205 13.08 8.13 -6.87
CA GLU A 205 13.75 7.71 -8.11
C GLU A 205 15.12 8.38 -8.30
N GLN A 206 15.46 9.40 -7.48
CA GLN A 206 16.65 10.24 -7.68
C GLN A 206 17.95 9.65 -7.12
N GLY A 207 17.89 8.48 -6.47
CA GLY A 207 19.06 7.74 -6.03
C GLY A 207 19.13 7.50 -4.52
N ILE A 208 19.83 6.41 -4.16
CA ILE A 208 19.96 5.88 -2.80
C ILE A 208 21.26 6.28 -2.11
N ALA A 209 21.90 7.36 -2.53
CA ALA A 209 23.09 7.86 -1.85
C ALA A 209 22.81 8.14 -0.36
N PRO A 210 23.81 8.01 0.52
CA PRO A 210 23.68 8.37 1.93
C PRO A 210 23.16 9.81 2.09
N GLY A 211 22.08 9.97 2.86
CA GLY A 211 21.43 11.28 3.09
C GLY A 211 20.41 11.68 2.01
N SER A 212 20.21 10.88 0.96
CA SER A 212 19.12 11.09 0.01
C SER A 212 17.79 10.58 0.55
N LYS A 213 16.67 11.06 -0.02
CA LYS A 213 15.32 10.61 0.35
C LYS A 213 15.14 9.09 0.13
N ALA A 214 15.54 8.60 -1.05
CA ALA A 214 15.50 7.17 -1.35
C ALA A 214 16.45 6.34 -0.46
N GLY A 215 17.63 6.86 -0.12
CA GLY A 215 18.53 6.21 0.84
C GLY A 215 17.91 6.07 2.22
N PHE A 216 17.24 7.10 2.71
CA PHE A 216 16.50 7.04 3.97
C PHE A 216 15.36 6.01 3.90
N VAL A 217 14.56 6.00 2.82
CA VAL A 217 13.49 4.99 2.61
C VAL A 217 14.07 3.59 2.60
N LEU A 218 15.17 3.35 1.86
CA LEU A 218 15.84 2.04 1.83
C LEU A 218 16.26 1.57 3.23
N ASP A 219 16.82 2.45 4.04
CA ASP A 219 17.22 2.11 5.40
C ASP A 219 16.02 1.80 6.30
N GLN A 220 14.88 2.49 6.10
CA GLN A 220 13.65 2.15 6.80
C GLN A 220 13.07 0.81 6.33
N VAL A 221 13.09 0.51 5.04
CA VAL A 221 12.67 -0.80 4.50
C VAL A 221 13.54 -1.93 5.07
N LYS A 222 14.88 -1.75 5.11
CA LYS A 222 15.78 -2.71 5.77
C LYS A 222 15.41 -2.94 7.24
N ARG A 223 15.05 -1.86 7.95
CA ARG A 223 14.57 -1.96 9.33
C ARG A 223 13.26 -2.73 9.42
N TRP A 224 12.26 -2.38 8.59
CA TRP A 224 10.96 -3.03 8.58
C TRP A 224 11.08 -4.53 8.30
N VAL A 225 11.85 -4.92 7.27
CA VAL A 225 12.09 -6.33 6.95
C VAL A 225 12.78 -7.05 8.13
N LYS A 226 13.79 -6.45 8.71
CA LYS A 226 14.51 -6.99 9.88
C LYS A 226 13.59 -7.17 11.09
N ASP A 227 12.69 -6.22 11.33
CA ASP A 227 11.77 -6.21 12.47
C ASP A 227 10.49 -7.02 12.20
N GLY A 228 10.34 -7.60 10.99
CA GLY A 228 9.20 -8.43 10.60
C GLY A 228 7.92 -7.64 10.37
N ILE A 229 8.03 -6.34 10.05
CA ILE A 229 6.90 -5.53 9.62
C ILE A 229 6.49 -6.00 8.22
N PRO A 230 5.20 -6.23 7.95
CA PRO A 230 4.73 -6.90 6.74
C PRO A 230 4.68 -5.98 5.51
N ILE A 231 5.76 -5.27 5.22
CA ILE A 231 5.92 -4.54 3.98
C ILE A 231 6.26 -5.51 2.85
N THR A 232 5.65 -5.34 1.68
CA THR A 232 5.90 -6.17 0.49
C THR A 232 6.40 -5.38 -0.70
N CYS A 233 6.14 -4.07 -0.73
CA CYS A 233 6.54 -3.21 -1.83
C CYS A 233 6.85 -1.76 -1.40
N VAL A 234 7.58 -1.09 -2.28
CA VAL A 234 7.78 0.36 -2.27
C VAL A 234 7.19 0.90 -3.57
N GLY A 235 6.40 1.96 -3.49
CA GLY A 235 5.91 2.72 -4.62
C GLY A 235 6.77 3.96 -4.82
N SER A 236 7.33 4.13 -6.00
CA SER A 236 7.90 5.40 -6.46
C SER A 236 6.84 6.14 -7.26
N GLN A 237 6.37 7.28 -6.76
CA GLN A 237 5.39 8.10 -7.50
C GLN A 237 5.95 8.55 -8.84
N THR A 238 7.23 8.92 -8.90
CA THR A 238 7.94 9.28 -10.14
C THR A 238 7.27 10.45 -10.87
N HIS A 239 6.87 11.49 -10.14
CA HIS A 239 6.40 12.75 -10.71
C HIS A 239 7.58 13.56 -11.25
N VAL A 240 7.76 13.57 -12.57
CA VAL A 240 8.82 14.33 -13.25
C VAL A 240 8.37 15.76 -13.47
N GLU A 241 8.98 16.71 -12.75
CA GLU A 241 8.49 18.08 -12.67
C GLU A 241 8.58 18.87 -13.99
N ASP A 242 9.73 18.88 -14.63
CA ASP A 242 9.95 19.59 -15.89
C ASP A 242 11.02 18.91 -16.74
N VAL A 243 10.61 18.25 -17.78
CA VAL A 243 11.48 17.54 -18.73
C VAL A 243 12.52 18.44 -19.40
N THR A 244 12.31 19.76 -19.42
CA THR A 244 13.14 20.68 -20.20
C THR A 244 14.28 21.33 -19.41
N THR A 245 14.20 21.34 -18.09
CA THR A 245 15.14 22.07 -17.23
C THR A 245 15.90 21.22 -16.25
N ALA A 246 15.56 19.94 -16.14
CA ALA A 246 16.09 19.08 -15.10
C ALA A 246 17.32 18.28 -15.57
N PRO A 247 18.56 18.80 -15.37
CA PRO A 247 19.78 18.00 -15.51
C PRO A 247 19.75 16.78 -14.59
N GLU A 248 19.06 16.87 -13.46
CA GLU A 248 18.87 15.86 -12.45
C GLU A 248 18.16 14.60 -12.97
N PHE A 249 17.33 14.70 -14.01
CA PHE A 249 16.65 13.52 -14.58
C PHE A 249 17.55 12.65 -15.47
N LYS A 250 18.74 13.11 -15.84
CA LYS A 250 19.66 12.29 -16.66
C LYS A 250 20.10 11.00 -16.00
N GLY A 251 20.04 10.92 -14.66
CA GLY A 251 20.42 9.75 -13.89
C GLY A 251 19.27 9.06 -13.17
N ALA A 252 18.06 9.62 -13.17
CA ALA A 252 16.96 9.10 -12.37
C ALA A 252 16.52 7.66 -12.76
N PRO A 253 16.43 7.27 -14.04
CA PRO A 253 16.12 5.89 -14.40
C PRO A 253 17.17 4.90 -13.90
N ASP A 254 18.47 5.19 -14.03
CA ASP A 254 19.53 4.33 -13.51
C ASP A 254 19.55 4.30 -11.98
N SER A 255 19.20 5.41 -11.34
CA SER A 255 19.05 5.51 -9.90
C SER A 255 17.87 4.67 -9.40
N LEU A 256 16.74 4.70 -10.10
CA LEU A 256 15.59 3.86 -9.81
C LEU A 256 15.92 2.38 -10.00
N ARG A 257 16.68 2.03 -11.04
CA ARG A 257 17.21 0.67 -11.25
C ARG A 257 18.02 0.19 -10.05
N HIS A 258 18.97 1.00 -9.61
CA HIS A 258 19.79 0.66 -8.44
C HIS A 258 18.94 0.49 -7.19
N PHE A 259 17.93 1.35 -6.99
CA PHE A 259 16.99 1.20 -5.88
C PHE A 259 16.19 -0.10 -5.97
N ALA A 260 15.68 -0.45 -7.15
CA ALA A 260 14.99 -1.72 -7.39
C ALA A 260 15.88 -2.92 -7.01
N GLN A 261 17.14 -2.92 -7.43
CA GLN A 261 18.09 -3.99 -7.14
C GLN A 261 18.41 -4.14 -5.65
N GLU A 262 18.53 -3.03 -4.91
CA GLU A 262 18.71 -3.07 -3.46
C GLU A 262 17.45 -3.59 -2.73
N LEU A 263 16.25 -3.21 -3.18
CA LEU A 263 15.00 -3.73 -2.65
C LEU A 263 14.81 -5.22 -2.98
N ALA A 264 15.23 -5.67 -4.17
CA ALA A 264 15.18 -7.07 -4.56
C ALA A 264 15.99 -7.99 -3.63
N LYS A 265 17.14 -7.52 -3.10
CA LYS A 265 17.93 -8.25 -2.11
C LYS A 265 17.21 -8.49 -0.79
N LEU A 266 16.18 -7.67 -0.52
CA LEU A 266 15.33 -7.76 0.66
C LEU A 266 14.01 -8.52 0.39
N GLY A 267 13.78 -8.99 -0.85
CA GLY A 267 12.52 -9.60 -1.27
C GLY A 267 11.38 -8.60 -1.44
N ILE A 268 11.68 -7.31 -1.59
CA ILE A 268 10.71 -6.22 -1.70
C ILE A 268 10.56 -5.81 -3.16
N LYS A 269 9.31 -5.61 -3.60
CA LYS A 269 8.98 -5.09 -4.93
C LYS A 269 9.18 -3.58 -4.97
N LEU A 270 9.51 -3.07 -6.15
CA LEU A 270 9.44 -1.64 -6.46
C LEU A 270 8.44 -1.43 -7.59
N ASN A 271 7.47 -0.54 -7.40
CA ASN A 271 6.50 -0.18 -8.42
C ASN A 271 6.64 1.30 -8.79
N ILE A 272 6.39 1.65 -10.06
CA ILE A 272 6.14 3.03 -10.47
C ILE A 272 4.64 3.25 -10.32
N THR A 273 4.24 4.22 -9.48
CA THR A 273 2.86 4.30 -8.99
C THR A 273 2.09 5.52 -9.47
N GLU A 274 2.76 6.57 -9.94
CA GLU A 274 2.09 7.85 -10.23
C GLU A 274 2.80 8.64 -11.35
N LEU A 275 3.43 7.96 -12.30
CA LEU A 275 4.26 8.62 -13.31
C LEU A 275 3.48 9.68 -14.10
N ASP A 276 4.01 10.86 -14.09
CA ASP A 276 3.75 11.91 -15.08
C ASP A 276 5.05 12.65 -15.40
N VAL A 277 5.12 13.24 -16.61
CA VAL A 277 6.31 13.94 -17.10
C VAL A 277 5.91 15.33 -17.55
N GLY A 278 5.86 16.25 -16.60
CA GLY A 278 5.36 17.61 -16.80
C GLY A 278 6.26 18.48 -17.69
N ILE A 279 5.66 19.48 -18.29
CA ILE A 279 6.34 20.58 -18.97
C ILE A 279 5.88 21.87 -18.30
N LYS A 280 6.83 22.74 -17.92
CA LYS A 280 6.51 23.98 -17.21
C LYS A 280 5.52 24.84 -18.00
N SER A 281 4.45 25.30 -17.34
CA SER A 281 3.44 26.16 -17.97
C SER A 281 4.03 27.47 -18.47
N GLY A 282 3.44 28.01 -19.53
CA GLY A 282 3.91 29.23 -20.19
C GLY A 282 5.03 29.00 -21.22
N ARG A 283 5.54 27.77 -21.37
CA ARG A 283 6.41 27.41 -22.49
C ARG A 283 5.59 27.09 -23.74
N ASN A 284 6.14 27.40 -24.89
CA ASN A 284 5.62 26.85 -26.14
C ASN A 284 6.07 25.40 -26.24
N VAL A 285 5.09 24.45 -26.23
CA VAL A 285 5.38 23.03 -26.29
C VAL A 285 5.40 22.60 -27.75
N GLY A 286 6.60 22.43 -28.27
CA GLY A 286 6.84 21.95 -29.63
C GLY A 286 7.12 20.44 -29.70
N ALA A 287 7.46 19.98 -30.90
CA ALA A 287 7.78 18.59 -31.17
C ALA A 287 9.02 18.10 -30.36
N GLU A 288 9.99 18.99 -30.11
CA GLU A 288 11.21 18.66 -29.38
C GLU A 288 10.92 18.33 -27.89
N GLU A 289 10.11 19.16 -27.23
CA GLU A 289 9.72 18.93 -25.84
C GLU A 289 8.90 17.65 -25.69
N LEU A 290 7.98 17.39 -26.63
CA LEU A 290 7.21 16.15 -26.65
C LEU A 290 8.08 14.90 -26.91
N ALA A 291 9.11 15.04 -27.77
CA ALA A 291 10.06 13.96 -27.99
C ALA A 291 10.92 13.67 -26.75
N ARG A 292 11.38 14.70 -26.03
CA ARG A 292 12.09 14.55 -24.75
C ARG A 292 11.21 13.90 -23.69
N GLN A 293 9.94 14.32 -23.61
CA GLN A 293 8.95 13.68 -22.73
C GLN A 293 8.84 12.20 -23.04
N GLY A 294 8.73 11.84 -24.32
CA GLY A 294 8.70 10.46 -24.76
C GLY A 294 9.95 9.67 -24.35
N GLN A 295 11.14 10.28 -24.45
CA GLN A 295 12.38 9.65 -23.98
C GLN A 295 12.35 9.32 -22.48
N VAL A 296 11.84 10.23 -21.65
CA VAL A 296 11.74 9.99 -20.20
C VAL A 296 10.80 8.83 -19.90
N TYR A 297 9.60 8.80 -20.51
CA TYR A 297 8.68 7.68 -20.38
C TYR A 297 9.32 6.35 -20.80
N ARG A 298 10.06 6.36 -21.91
CA ARG A 298 10.78 5.18 -22.39
C ARG A 298 11.83 4.69 -21.40
N GLN A 299 12.67 5.59 -20.89
CA GLN A 299 13.76 5.22 -19.97
C GLN A 299 13.23 4.57 -18.69
N PHE A 300 12.14 5.09 -18.11
CA PHE A 300 11.48 4.44 -16.96
C PHE A 300 10.81 3.11 -17.34
N MET A 301 10.25 3.01 -18.56
CA MET A 301 9.69 1.75 -19.05
C MET A 301 10.79 0.69 -19.28
N ASP A 302 11.95 1.07 -19.83
CA ASP A 302 13.08 0.17 -20.01
C ASP A 302 13.54 -0.41 -18.65
N VAL A 303 13.70 0.44 -17.63
CA VAL A 303 14.01 -0.01 -16.24
C VAL A 303 12.95 -0.96 -15.71
N PHE A 304 11.66 -0.60 -15.86
CA PHE A 304 10.54 -1.43 -15.42
C PHE A 304 10.54 -2.82 -16.05
N LEU A 305 10.87 -2.91 -17.34
CA LEU A 305 10.89 -4.19 -18.07
C LEU A 305 12.13 -5.04 -17.73
N GLU A 306 13.26 -4.41 -17.43
CA GLU A 306 14.51 -5.09 -17.13
C GLU A 306 14.59 -5.60 -15.69
N GLU A 307 14.00 -4.89 -14.71
CA GLU A 307 14.10 -5.26 -13.30
C GLU A 307 13.02 -6.29 -12.89
N PRO A 308 13.43 -7.47 -12.39
CA PRO A 308 12.53 -8.59 -12.14
C PRO A 308 11.56 -8.37 -10.98
N ASN A 309 11.87 -7.50 -10.02
CA ASN A 309 11.02 -7.17 -8.88
C ASN A 309 10.12 -5.95 -9.10
N MET A 310 10.11 -5.38 -10.30
CA MET A 310 9.15 -4.35 -10.69
C MET A 310 7.97 -4.98 -11.41
N GLY A 311 6.76 -4.74 -10.92
CA GLY A 311 5.54 -5.41 -11.42
C GLY A 311 4.46 -4.48 -11.93
N VAL A 312 4.43 -3.22 -11.47
CA VAL A 312 3.44 -2.21 -11.82
C VAL A 312 4.11 -0.96 -12.37
N TYR A 313 3.61 -0.48 -13.51
CA TYR A 313 3.94 0.82 -14.10
C TYR A 313 2.64 1.59 -14.28
N LEU A 314 2.39 2.58 -13.42
CA LEU A 314 1.14 3.31 -13.39
C LEU A 314 1.37 4.80 -13.67
N ILE A 315 0.52 5.35 -14.54
CA ILE A 315 0.53 6.74 -14.98
C ILE A 315 -0.55 7.50 -14.23
N TRP A 316 -0.21 8.70 -13.69
CA TRP A 316 -1.14 9.48 -12.87
C TRP A 316 -2.13 10.28 -13.74
N GLY A 317 -2.74 9.61 -14.70
CA GLY A 317 -3.74 10.13 -15.63
C GLY A 317 -3.61 9.53 -17.01
N ILE A 318 -4.57 9.81 -17.88
CA ILE A 318 -4.55 9.37 -19.28
C ILE A 318 -4.30 10.56 -20.20
N SER A 319 -5.09 11.63 -20.06
CA SER A 319 -5.12 12.78 -20.96
C SER A 319 -4.76 14.06 -20.25
N ASP A 320 -4.01 14.89 -20.95
CA ASP A 320 -3.59 16.23 -20.51
C ASP A 320 -4.76 17.12 -20.05
N LYS A 321 -5.96 16.89 -20.59
CA LYS A 321 -7.17 17.66 -20.26
C LYS A 321 -7.63 17.48 -18.82
N TRP A 322 -7.48 16.27 -18.25
CA TRP A 322 -7.94 15.91 -16.92
C TRP A 322 -6.77 15.58 -16.00
N SER A 323 -5.68 16.33 -16.14
CA SER A 323 -4.48 16.17 -15.31
C SER A 323 -4.46 17.16 -14.16
N TRP A 324 -4.03 16.70 -12.98
CA TRP A 324 -3.79 17.52 -11.79
C TRP A 324 -2.62 18.53 -11.98
N LEU A 325 -1.74 18.28 -12.95
CA LEU A 325 -0.52 19.07 -13.19
C LEU A 325 -0.80 20.55 -13.47
N GLY A 326 -1.99 20.87 -13.98
CA GLY A 326 -2.41 22.26 -14.17
C GLY A 326 -2.40 23.08 -12.86
N GLN A 327 -2.68 22.44 -11.73
CA GLN A 327 -2.64 23.07 -10.41
C GLN A 327 -1.20 23.37 -9.94
N LEU A 328 -0.21 22.66 -10.49
CA LEU A 328 1.20 22.80 -10.17
C LEU A 328 1.97 23.69 -11.17
N ASN A 329 1.26 24.46 -11.98
CA ASN A 329 1.86 25.28 -13.05
C ASN A 329 2.68 24.45 -14.05
N ARG A 330 2.21 23.25 -14.37
CA ARG A 330 2.76 22.30 -15.35
C ARG A 330 1.68 21.91 -16.34
N GLN A 331 2.07 21.40 -17.47
CA GLN A 331 1.14 21.04 -18.54
C GLN A 331 1.63 19.82 -19.32
N LYS A 332 0.72 19.24 -20.06
CA LYS A 332 0.98 18.19 -21.07
C LYS A 332 1.81 17.00 -20.55
N GLY A 333 1.57 16.61 -19.29
CA GLY A 333 2.38 15.60 -18.63
C GLY A 333 2.05 14.14 -18.97
N LEU A 334 0.95 13.88 -19.68
CA LEU A 334 0.41 12.54 -19.88
C LEU A 334 0.62 12.01 -21.31
N ILE A 335 0.20 10.78 -21.56
CA ILE A 335 0.48 10.05 -22.82
C ILE A 335 -0.57 10.26 -23.91
N TYR A 336 -1.72 10.87 -23.56
CA TYR A 336 -2.72 11.36 -24.51
C TYR A 336 -2.88 12.88 -24.36
N ASP A 337 -3.15 13.54 -25.48
CA ASP A 337 -3.42 14.98 -25.51
C ASP A 337 -4.83 15.33 -24.98
N GLU A 338 -5.20 16.61 -25.04
CA GLU A 338 -6.50 17.12 -24.59
C GLU A 338 -7.69 16.58 -25.42
N ASN A 339 -7.42 16.01 -26.61
CA ASN A 339 -8.39 15.44 -27.54
C ASN A 339 -8.34 13.92 -27.58
N LEU A 340 -7.74 13.27 -26.56
CA LEU A 340 -7.57 11.82 -26.45
C LEU A 340 -6.76 11.21 -27.62
N LYS A 341 -5.84 11.99 -28.24
CA LYS A 341 -4.90 11.49 -29.25
C LYS A 341 -3.60 11.05 -28.59
N LYS A 342 -3.05 9.94 -29.05
CA LYS A 342 -1.75 9.43 -28.61
C LYS A 342 -0.66 10.44 -28.89
N LYS A 343 0.20 10.65 -27.90
CA LYS A 343 1.37 11.53 -27.97
C LYS A 343 2.64 10.72 -28.23
N PRO A 344 3.77 11.34 -28.59
CA PRO A 344 5.05 10.65 -28.74
C PRO A 344 5.45 9.83 -27.51
N ALA A 345 4.98 10.21 -26.32
CA ALA A 345 5.18 9.44 -25.09
C ALA A 345 4.54 8.05 -25.15
N TYR A 346 3.33 7.91 -25.70
CA TYR A 346 2.70 6.61 -25.93
C TYR A 346 3.54 5.74 -26.88
N ASP A 347 3.97 6.29 -28.01
CA ASP A 347 4.77 5.56 -28.99
C ASP A 347 6.14 5.14 -28.42
N SER A 348 6.68 5.95 -27.52
CA SER A 348 7.95 5.65 -26.81
C SER A 348 7.80 4.46 -25.86
N ILE A 349 6.67 4.34 -25.16
CA ILE A 349 6.35 3.17 -24.33
C ILE A 349 6.22 1.92 -25.21
N VAL A 350 5.49 2.01 -26.33
CA VAL A 350 5.37 0.92 -27.30
C VAL A 350 6.74 0.48 -27.83
N ALA A 351 7.62 1.45 -28.14
CA ALA A 351 8.97 1.15 -28.61
C ALA A 351 9.81 0.42 -27.56
N SER A 352 9.62 0.75 -26.27
CA SER A 352 10.26 0.02 -25.17
C SER A 352 9.78 -1.43 -25.10
N PHE A 353 8.48 -1.68 -25.14
CA PHE A 353 7.93 -3.03 -25.18
C PHE A 353 8.50 -3.84 -26.36
N LYS A 354 8.60 -3.26 -27.54
CA LYS A 354 9.18 -3.92 -28.74
C LYS A 354 10.66 -4.24 -28.59
N ALA A 355 11.40 -3.41 -27.84
CA ALA A 355 12.81 -3.65 -27.56
C ALA A 355 13.04 -4.75 -26.51
N HIS A 356 12.02 -5.11 -25.72
CA HIS A 356 12.08 -6.12 -24.67
C HIS A 356 11.06 -7.22 -24.94
N PRO A 357 11.42 -8.25 -25.76
CA PRO A 357 10.52 -9.36 -26.07
C PRO A 357 10.10 -10.14 -24.80
N PRO A 358 8.91 -10.77 -24.78
CA PRO A 358 8.34 -11.39 -23.58
C PRO A 358 9.25 -12.43 -22.89
N GLU A 359 10.03 -13.18 -23.67
CA GLU A 359 10.96 -14.20 -23.19
C GLU A 359 12.15 -13.61 -22.42
N THR A 360 12.48 -12.34 -22.62
CA THR A 360 13.59 -11.64 -21.93
C THR A 360 13.16 -10.98 -20.63
N VAL A 361 11.86 -10.79 -20.41
CA VAL A 361 11.31 -10.07 -19.27
C VAL A 361 10.99 -11.02 -18.12
N LYS A 362 11.48 -10.68 -16.92
CA LYS A 362 11.12 -11.35 -15.67
C LYS A 362 10.09 -10.49 -14.93
N SER A 363 9.16 -11.15 -14.24
CA SER A 363 8.12 -10.48 -13.49
C SER A 363 7.88 -11.17 -12.16
N PRO A 364 7.53 -10.42 -11.10
CA PRO A 364 7.11 -10.98 -9.83
C PRO A 364 5.69 -11.59 -9.89
N TYR A 365 4.96 -11.39 -11.02
CA TYR A 365 3.56 -11.81 -11.21
C TYR A 365 3.36 -12.78 -12.37
N LYS A 366 4.41 -13.33 -12.97
CA LYS A 366 4.30 -14.14 -14.19
C LYS A 366 3.30 -15.29 -14.08
N GLU A 367 3.19 -15.91 -12.91
CA GLU A 367 2.26 -17.03 -12.66
C GLU A 367 0.79 -16.59 -12.69
N SER A 368 0.52 -15.32 -12.41
CA SER A 368 -0.85 -14.78 -12.41
C SER A 368 -1.46 -14.62 -13.80
N PHE A 369 -0.62 -14.64 -14.85
CA PHE A 369 -1.03 -14.46 -16.24
C PHE A 369 -1.09 -15.77 -17.04
N VAL A 370 -0.90 -16.93 -16.41
CA VAL A 370 -1.08 -18.21 -17.10
C VAL A 370 -2.56 -18.33 -17.48
N PRO A 371 -2.90 -18.41 -18.79
CA PRO A 371 -4.28 -18.59 -19.21
C PRO A 371 -4.84 -19.87 -18.59
N ASP A 372 -6.03 -19.81 -18.04
CA ASP A 372 -6.73 -20.92 -17.39
C ASP A 372 -7.19 -22.02 -18.41
N SER A 373 -6.38 -22.28 -19.43
CA SER A 373 -6.62 -23.30 -20.45
C SER A 373 -6.41 -24.73 -19.93
N THR A 374 -6.03 -24.91 -18.67
CA THR A 374 -5.87 -26.23 -18.03
C THR A 374 -6.96 -26.56 -17.02
N LYS A 375 -7.88 -25.66 -16.73
CA LYS A 375 -9.09 -26.01 -15.99
C LYS A 375 -10.11 -26.61 -16.96
N ASN A 376 -10.06 -27.91 -17.11
CA ASN A 376 -11.10 -28.67 -17.76
C ASN A 376 -12.45 -28.31 -17.13
N ASP A 377 -13.30 -27.72 -17.94
CA ASP A 377 -14.71 -27.51 -17.68
C ASP A 377 -15.39 -28.88 -17.52
N SER A 378 -15.43 -29.38 -16.29
CA SER A 378 -16.31 -30.51 -15.98
C SER A 378 -17.71 -29.93 -15.82
N THR A 379 -18.42 -29.93 -16.93
CA THR A 379 -19.86 -29.72 -17.03
C THR A 379 -20.61 -30.52 -15.99
N ALA A 380 -20.95 -29.86 -14.88
CA ALA A 380 -22.01 -30.33 -14.01
C ALA A 380 -23.35 -29.79 -14.55
N THR A 381 -24.05 -30.65 -15.26
CA THR A 381 -25.44 -30.45 -15.66
C THR A 381 -26.31 -30.25 -14.41
N PRO A 382 -27.17 -29.24 -14.34
CA PRO A 382 -28.14 -29.13 -13.28
C PRO A 382 -29.24 -30.17 -13.48
N THR A 383 -29.34 -31.16 -12.63
CA THR A 383 -30.53 -31.99 -12.50
C THR A 383 -31.64 -31.17 -11.87
N ASP A 384 -32.65 -30.93 -12.70
CA ASP A 384 -33.98 -30.46 -12.31
C ASP A 384 -34.61 -31.47 -11.32
N SER A 385 -35.02 -31.02 -10.16
CA SER A 385 -35.96 -31.71 -9.31
C SER A 385 -36.98 -30.71 -8.76
N THR A 386 -38.02 -30.57 -9.56
CA THR A 386 -39.32 -30.10 -9.09
C THR A 386 -39.84 -30.97 -7.96
N GLN A 387 -40.10 -30.42 -6.78
CA GLN A 387 -41.15 -30.90 -5.90
C GLN A 387 -41.96 -29.74 -5.28
N LYS A 388 -43.24 -29.97 -5.39
CA LYS A 388 -44.38 -29.12 -5.08
C LYS A 388 -44.49 -28.71 -3.61
N ALA A 389 -45.09 -27.56 -3.47
CA ALA A 389 -45.68 -27.01 -2.26
C ALA A 389 -46.66 -27.98 -1.57
N ASP A 390 -46.68 -27.93 -0.25
CA ASP A 390 -47.96 -28.03 0.47
C ASP A 390 -48.01 -27.06 1.66
N SER A 391 -49.13 -26.42 1.70
CA SER A 391 -49.55 -25.35 2.60
C SER A 391 -50.19 -25.97 3.86
N THR A 392 -49.83 -25.47 5.04
CA THR A 392 -50.82 -25.37 6.11
C THR A 392 -50.56 -24.17 7.02
N LYS A 393 -51.56 -23.42 7.11
CA LYS A 393 -51.91 -22.21 7.85
C LYS A 393 -52.29 -22.61 9.27
N THR A 394 -51.85 -21.89 10.29
CA THR A 394 -52.68 -21.53 11.48
C THR A 394 -52.02 -20.39 12.24
N THR A 395 -52.61 -19.29 12.24
CA THR A 395 -53.16 -18.30 13.19
C THR A 395 -53.00 -18.67 14.66
N ASP A 396 -52.54 -17.78 15.54
CA ASP A 396 -53.31 -16.88 16.39
C ASP A 396 -52.38 -16.11 17.35
N SER A 397 -52.40 -14.85 17.38
CA SER A 397 -52.91 -13.83 18.32
C SER A 397 -52.65 -14.05 19.81
N THR A 398 -52.08 -13.07 20.46
CA THR A 398 -52.55 -12.14 21.50
C THR A 398 -51.34 -11.53 22.21
N LYS A 399 -51.09 -10.26 22.16
CA LYS A 399 -51.62 -9.06 22.84
C LYS A 399 -51.54 -9.15 24.37
N THR A 400 -50.80 -8.24 24.97
CA THR A 400 -51.15 -7.19 25.92
C THR A 400 -49.98 -6.81 26.83
N THR A 401 -49.60 -5.54 26.78
CA THR A 401 -49.76 -4.44 27.77
C THR A 401 -48.97 -4.64 29.08
N ASP A 402 -48.26 -3.71 29.51
CA ASP A 402 -48.33 -2.30 29.85
C ASP A 402 -47.58 -2.05 31.19
N SER A 403 -47.07 -0.85 31.30
CA SER A 403 -47.01 -0.02 32.49
C SER A 403 -45.77 0.00 33.40
N THR A 404 -45.01 1.08 33.20
CA THR A 404 -44.81 2.19 34.17
C THR A 404 -44.13 1.89 35.52
N LYS A 405 -43.07 2.56 35.88
CA LYS A 405 -43.01 3.83 36.58
C LYS A 405 -41.68 4.00 37.35
N THR A 406 -41.01 5.07 37.03
CA THR A 406 -40.40 6.08 37.88
C THR A 406 -39.98 5.70 39.30
N THR A 407 -38.70 6.01 39.65
CA THR A 407 -38.39 7.08 40.64
C THR A 407 -36.88 7.27 40.78
N THR A 408 -36.41 8.48 40.59
CA THR A 408 -35.29 9.16 41.25
C THR A 408 -35.85 9.78 42.55
N PRO A 409 -35.12 10.33 43.52
CA PRO A 409 -33.75 10.84 43.60
C PRO A 409 -33.06 10.63 44.99
N GLY A 410 -31.87 11.25 45.15
CA GLY A 410 -31.26 11.57 46.45
C GLY A 410 -29.75 11.35 46.41
N ASP A 411 -29.00 12.31 46.31
CA ASP A 411 -28.52 13.56 46.91
C ASP A 411 -27.36 13.34 47.87
N SER A 412 -26.34 14.13 47.59
CA SER A 412 -25.33 14.79 48.45
C SER A 412 -24.40 13.92 49.35
N THR A 413 -23.08 14.06 49.20
CA THR A 413 -22.34 15.07 50.01
C THR A 413 -20.91 15.22 49.53
N GLN A 414 -20.54 16.47 49.33
CA GLN A 414 -19.16 16.97 49.24
C GLN A 414 -18.45 16.84 50.57
N VAL A 415 -17.14 16.56 50.53
CA VAL A 415 -16.19 17.18 51.46
C VAL A 415 -14.90 17.52 50.70
N ALA A 416 -14.65 18.79 50.59
CA ALA A 416 -13.38 19.40 50.22
C ALA A 416 -12.51 19.57 51.47
N VAL A 417 -11.21 19.32 51.33
CA VAL A 417 -10.18 19.98 52.16
C VAL A 417 -8.93 20.19 51.32
N THR A 418 -8.53 21.43 51.17
CA THR A 418 -7.27 21.98 50.72
C THR A 418 -6.42 22.42 51.95
N PRO A 419 -5.25 23.10 51.82
CA PRO A 419 -3.91 22.52 51.65
C PRO A 419 -3.01 22.92 52.84
N GLY A 420 -1.81 22.37 52.92
CA GLY A 420 -0.83 22.75 53.93
C GLY A 420 0.59 22.71 53.43
N ASP A 421 1.18 23.84 53.52
CA ASP A 421 2.38 24.47 53.05
C ASP A 421 3.65 24.06 53.84
N SER A 422 4.80 24.20 53.16
CA SER A 422 6.15 24.58 53.61
C SER A 422 6.90 23.77 54.68
N SER A 423 8.14 23.37 54.43
CA SER A 423 9.32 24.20 54.71
C SER A 423 10.64 23.42 54.58
N LYS A 424 11.60 24.12 54.07
CA LYS A 424 13.06 23.93 54.07
C LYS A 424 13.65 23.41 55.40
N VAL A 425 14.73 22.60 55.30
CA VAL A 425 15.96 22.81 56.08
C VAL A 425 17.17 22.15 55.38
N THR A 426 18.15 22.93 55.15
CA THR A 426 19.60 22.97 54.98
C THR A 426 20.42 21.76 55.40
N ALA A 427 21.51 21.56 54.62
CA ALA A 427 22.69 20.75 54.89
C ALA A 427 23.54 21.31 56.08
N PRO A 428 24.46 20.49 56.59
CA PRO A 428 25.85 20.89 56.43
C PRO A 428 26.84 19.78 56.07
N ALA A 429 27.98 20.25 55.57
CA ALA A 429 29.16 19.49 55.20
C ALA A 429 29.94 19.07 56.46
N ASP A 430 30.70 17.96 56.42
CA ASP A 430 32.16 18.04 56.56
C ASP A 430 32.86 16.71 56.30
N SER A 431 34.00 16.83 55.72
CA SER A 431 35.17 16.06 55.37
C SER A 431 35.52 14.82 56.17
N THR A 432 36.01 13.75 55.46
CA THR A 432 37.40 13.26 55.61
C THR A 432 37.78 12.34 54.43
N LYS A 433 38.95 12.62 53.90
CA LYS A 433 39.68 11.80 52.90
C LYS A 433 40.08 10.44 53.49
N VAL A 434 40.10 9.39 52.70
CA VAL A 434 41.23 8.49 52.43
C VAL A 434 40.83 7.44 51.35
N GLY A 435 41.73 7.18 50.38
CA GLY A 435 41.87 5.90 49.68
C GLY A 435 41.31 5.83 48.28
N ASP A 436 42.21 6.03 47.39
CA ASP A 436 42.26 5.64 45.98
C ASP A 436 41.74 4.21 45.75
N ASP A 437 40.69 4.10 44.94
CA ASP A 437 40.44 3.00 44.04
C ASP A 437 39.28 3.39 43.12
N THR A 438 39.63 4.01 42.01
CA THR A 438 38.68 4.30 40.91
C THR A 438 38.46 3.04 40.08
N PRO A 439 37.26 2.46 40.07
CA PRO A 439 36.89 1.58 38.95
C PRO A 439 36.60 2.47 37.75
N ILE A 440 37.41 2.31 36.74
CA ILE A 440 37.17 2.82 35.39
C ILE A 440 35.73 2.45 35.00
N MET A 441 34.85 3.45 35.00
CA MET A 441 33.54 3.33 34.36
C MET A 441 33.78 3.10 32.87
N ALA A 442 33.85 1.83 32.48
CA ALA A 442 33.76 1.44 31.09
C ALA A 442 32.49 2.07 30.51
N ARG A 443 32.65 2.98 29.55
CA ARG A 443 31.56 3.44 28.68
C ARG A 443 30.89 2.19 28.15
N ARG A 444 29.70 1.86 28.65
CA ARG A 444 28.85 0.84 28.03
C ARG A 444 28.62 1.28 26.60
N ALA A 445 29.21 0.55 25.67
CA ALA A 445 28.83 0.61 24.27
C ALA A 445 27.30 0.45 24.22
N ASN A 446 26.63 1.29 23.44
CA ASN A 446 25.20 1.16 23.17
C ASN A 446 24.96 -0.18 22.48
N VAL A 447 24.74 -1.24 23.24
CA VAL A 447 24.32 -2.52 22.70
C VAL A 447 22.85 -2.37 22.32
N PRO A 448 22.47 -2.56 21.06
CA PRO A 448 21.08 -2.49 20.63
C PRO A 448 20.21 -3.45 21.45
N LEU A 449 18.97 -3.02 21.75
CA LEU A 449 18.02 -3.85 22.45
C LEU A 449 17.74 -5.11 21.58
N ALA A 450 17.89 -6.29 22.18
CA ALA A 450 17.71 -7.56 21.50
C ALA A 450 16.82 -8.50 22.33
N MET A 451 16.04 -9.34 21.66
CA MET A 451 15.21 -10.37 22.29
C MET A 451 15.35 -11.70 21.57
N ASN A 452 15.16 -12.77 22.30
CA ASN A 452 15.14 -14.14 21.81
C ASN A 452 14.02 -14.92 22.49
N LEU A 453 13.34 -15.78 21.75
CA LEU A 453 12.29 -16.67 22.27
C LEU A 453 12.77 -18.12 22.19
N VAL A 454 12.83 -18.78 23.33
CA VAL A 454 13.12 -20.23 23.41
C VAL A 454 11.93 -20.91 24.11
N GLY A 455 11.22 -21.72 23.37
CA GLY A 455 9.96 -22.29 23.84
C GLY A 455 8.95 -21.18 24.18
N ARG A 456 8.59 -21.07 25.47
CA ARG A 456 7.69 -20.01 25.97
C ARG A 456 8.39 -19.01 26.90
N THR A 457 9.70 -18.95 26.85
CA THR A 457 10.50 -17.97 27.60
C THR A 457 11.09 -16.94 26.65
N LEU A 458 10.73 -15.68 26.86
CA LEU A 458 11.26 -14.52 26.14
C LEU A 458 12.44 -13.95 26.94
N SER A 459 13.64 -13.95 26.33
CA SER A 459 14.84 -13.35 26.89
C SER A 459 15.16 -12.02 26.21
N VAL A 460 15.61 -11.05 27.00
CA VAL A 460 15.94 -9.68 26.54
C VAL A 460 17.30 -9.30 27.12
N ASN A 461 18.14 -8.65 26.33
CA ASN A 461 19.45 -8.16 26.79
C ASN A 461 19.40 -6.92 27.69
N ALA A 462 18.23 -6.59 28.23
CA ALA A 462 18.01 -5.47 29.15
C ALA A 462 17.19 -5.89 30.37
N ARG A 463 17.83 -5.93 31.54
CA ARG A 463 17.14 -6.21 32.80
C ARG A 463 16.13 -5.11 33.13
N GLY A 464 14.95 -5.51 33.61
CA GLY A 464 13.87 -4.58 33.97
C GLY A 464 13.13 -3.98 32.79
N ALA A 465 13.43 -4.40 31.56
CA ALA A 465 12.69 -3.97 30.37
C ALA A 465 11.21 -4.31 30.50
N SER A 466 10.33 -3.39 30.12
CA SER A 466 8.90 -3.67 30.03
C SER A 466 8.61 -4.46 28.76
N ILE A 467 7.76 -5.47 28.88
CA ILE A 467 7.35 -6.36 27.80
C ILE A 467 5.84 -6.31 27.71
N GLU A 468 5.35 -5.98 26.53
CA GLU A 468 3.94 -6.05 26.17
C GLU A 468 3.79 -7.02 25.01
N VAL A 469 2.82 -7.92 25.10
CA VAL A 469 2.49 -8.84 24.02
C VAL A 469 1.08 -8.57 23.55
N PHE A 470 0.94 -8.41 22.25
CA PHE A 470 -0.33 -8.11 21.60
C PHE A 470 -0.76 -9.30 20.75
N ASN A 471 -2.04 -9.58 20.71
CA ASN A 471 -2.60 -10.46 19.71
C ASN A 471 -2.62 -9.77 18.32
N LEU A 472 -3.00 -10.49 17.28
CA LEU A 472 -3.08 -9.95 15.92
C LEU A 472 -4.14 -8.84 15.76
N GLN A 473 -5.06 -8.71 16.71
CA GLN A 473 -6.04 -7.63 16.77
C GLN A 473 -5.51 -6.39 17.48
N GLY A 474 -4.21 -6.37 17.84
CA GLY A 474 -3.57 -5.25 18.53
C GLY A 474 -3.98 -5.09 20.00
N ARG A 475 -4.70 -6.06 20.58
CA ARG A 475 -5.05 -6.04 22.01
C ARG A 475 -3.88 -6.55 22.83
N PRO A 476 -3.47 -5.85 23.91
CA PRO A 476 -2.49 -6.38 24.83
C PRO A 476 -3.07 -7.64 25.52
N VAL A 477 -2.35 -8.75 25.40
CA VAL A 477 -2.72 -10.04 26.00
C VAL A 477 -1.76 -10.45 27.10
N PHE A 478 -0.64 -9.75 27.21
CA PHE A 478 0.32 -9.90 28.28
C PHE A 478 1.08 -8.58 28.49
N SER A 479 1.35 -8.24 29.77
CA SER A 479 2.23 -7.13 30.15
C SER A 479 3.05 -7.57 31.35
N GLY A 480 4.36 -7.32 31.32
CA GLY A 480 5.30 -7.72 32.35
C GLY A 480 6.63 -7.02 32.27
N LYS A 481 7.55 -7.35 33.17
CA LYS A 481 8.94 -6.88 33.15
C LYS A 481 9.89 -8.07 33.10
N ALA A 482 10.94 -7.96 32.30
CA ALA A 482 12.04 -8.93 32.25
C ALA A 482 12.95 -8.72 33.48
N VAL A 483 12.58 -9.29 34.63
CA VAL A 483 13.25 -9.03 35.92
C VAL A 483 14.74 -9.37 35.83
N ASP A 484 15.07 -10.56 35.38
CA ASP A 484 16.45 -11.04 35.16
C ASP A 484 16.81 -11.14 33.67
N GLY A 485 16.27 -10.25 32.85
CA GLY A 485 16.44 -10.29 31.41
C GLY A 485 15.55 -11.33 30.72
N SER A 486 14.58 -11.91 31.43
CA SER A 486 13.63 -12.88 30.83
C SER A 486 12.23 -12.75 31.41
N VAL A 487 11.24 -13.25 30.64
CA VAL A 487 9.84 -13.35 31.07
C VAL A 487 9.23 -14.64 30.50
N SER A 488 8.42 -15.32 31.31
CA SER A 488 7.68 -16.50 30.88
C SER A 488 6.34 -16.10 30.25
N LEU A 489 6.07 -16.66 29.08
CA LEU A 489 4.80 -16.54 28.34
C LEU A 489 4.01 -17.87 28.41
N ALA A 490 4.28 -18.70 29.40
CA ALA A 490 3.69 -20.04 29.53
C ALA A 490 2.15 -20.03 29.68
N SER A 491 1.60 -18.96 30.26
CA SER A 491 0.16 -18.77 30.42
C SER A 491 -0.60 -18.36 29.15
N MET A 492 0.12 -18.04 28.08
CA MET A 492 -0.50 -17.63 26.82
C MET A 492 -0.84 -18.83 25.94
N ASN A 493 -1.88 -18.74 25.15
CA ASN A 493 -2.22 -19.76 24.16
C ASN A 493 -1.17 -19.83 23.04
N SER A 494 -1.09 -20.98 22.35
CA SER A 494 -0.31 -21.09 21.11
C SER A 494 -0.90 -20.16 20.06
N GLY A 495 -0.03 -19.52 19.29
CA GLY A 495 -0.48 -18.55 18.28
C GLY A 495 0.61 -17.56 17.88
N LEU A 496 0.23 -16.66 17.00
CA LEU A 496 1.07 -15.56 16.51
C LEU A 496 0.80 -14.30 17.31
N TYR A 497 1.86 -13.64 17.78
CA TYR A 497 1.80 -12.45 18.63
C TYR A 497 2.82 -11.43 18.20
N VAL A 498 2.58 -10.17 18.57
CA VAL A 498 3.55 -9.06 18.45
C VAL A 498 4.05 -8.72 19.84
N VAL A 499 5.35 -8.77 20.06
CA VAL A 499 6.00 -8.40 21.33
C VAL A 499 6.65 -7.05 21.19
N ARG A 500 6.35 -6.13 22.12
CA ARG A 500 7.03 -4.87 22.31
C ARG A 500 7.87 -4.93 23.57
N VAL A 501 9.16 -4.64 23.44
CA VAL A 501 10.11 -4.51 24.56
C VAL A 501 10.57 -3.06 24.66
N LYS A 502 10.52 -2.45 25.85
CA LYS A 502 11.00 -1.09 26.11
C LYS A 502 12.01 -1.08 27.25
N SER A 503 13.15 -0.39 27.06
CA SER A 503 14.16 -0.18 28.09
C SER A 503 14.74 1.23 27.94
N GLY A 504 14.41 2.14 28.89
CA GLY A 504 14.73 3.55 28.76
C GLY A 504 14.08 4.16 27.52
N SER A 505 14.88 4.82 26.68
CA SER A 505 14.44 5.39 25.39
C SER A 505 14.44 4.38 24.24
N SER A 506 14.95 3.15 24.47
CA SER A 506 15.02 2.11 23.42
C SER A 506 13.75 1.27 23.41
N SER A 507 13.27 0.96 22.20
CA SER A 507 12.12 0.07 21.99
C SER A 507 12.45 -0.94 20.89
N LEU A 508 11.96 -2.18 21.06
CA LEU A 508 12.08 -3.26 20.09
C LEU A 508 10.71 -3.90 19.94
N VAL A 509 10.25 -4.08 18.70
CA VAL A 509 9.01 -4.78 18.38
C VAL A 509 9.34 -5.98 17.50
N ARG A 510 8.81 -7.15 17.83
CA ARG A 510 8.98 -8.37 17.02
C ARG A 510 7.75 -9.26 17.07
N ARG A 511 7.52 -9.94 15.97
CA ARG A 511 6.55 -11.02 15.87
C ARG A 511 7.14 -12.29 16.45
N ILE A 512 6.36 -13.02 17.22
CA ILE A 512 6.72 -14.33 17.80
C ILE A 512 5.64 -15.35 17.51
N VAL A 513 6.03 -16.61 17.37
CA VAL A 513 5.12 -17.75 17.32
C VAL A 513 5.29 -18.53 18.61
N LEU A 514 4.23 -18.60 19.44
CA LEU A 514 4.16 -19.50 20.58
C LEU A 514 3.60 -20.84 20.11
N LYS A 515 4.39 -21.88 20.27
CA LYS A 515 4.00 -23.26 19.96
C LYS A 515 3.37 -23.96 21.17
#